data_2935ae70d0beb07e8478b5a2e13c9382
#
_entry.id   2935ae70d0beb07e8478b5a2e13c9382
#
_cell.length_a   1.000
_cell.length_b   1.000
_cell.length_c   1.000
_cell.angle_alpha   90.00
_cell.angle_beta   90.00
_cell.angle_gamma   90.00
#
_symmetry.space_group_name_H-M   'P 1'
#
loop_
_entity.id
_entity.type
_entity.pdbx_description
1 polymer ?
#
loop_
_entity_poly.entity_id
_entity_poly.type
_entity_poly.pdbx_seq_one_letter_code
_entity_poly.pdbx_strand_id
1 'polypeptide(L)'
;MIRSFFLILFLSLNLSAENNEEALKESLLKFWEARNARDFEKIFFYESKIGAITGSSSGNHFYEDPPPDFESVLDYYSRVESDVTPSNIRIIKLSENVYLTLYYLTGSYTYSSGKVNDEYQARVSNIWLYEDGGFKLYYKNFSNLKKELKPTDIIAYPMD
;
A
#
# COMPACT_ATOMS: atom_id res chain seq x y z
N MET A 1 16.50 -13.15 -40.76
CA MET A 1 17.13 -12.57 -39.56
C MET A 1 16.22 -11.63 -38.74
N ILE A 2 15.16 -11.06 -39.28
CA ILE A 2 14.30 -10.06 -38.56
C ILE A 2 13.35 -10.70 -37.52
N ARG A 3 12.94 -11.96 -37.68
CA ARG A 3 11.99 -12.63 -36.77
C ARG A 3 12.55 -12.96 -35.37
N SER A 4 13.85 -13.19 -35.23
CA SER A 4 14.48 -13.54 -33.97
C SER A 4 14.69 -12.30 -33.04
N PHE A 5 14.80 -11.12 -33.61
CA PHE A 5 15.01 -9.88 -32.86
C PHE A 5 13.72 -9.43 -32.11
N PHE A 6 12.55 -9.67 -32.74
CA PHE A 6 11.27 -9.34 -32.11
C PHE A 6 10.94 -10.24 -30.89
N LEU A 7 11.35 -11.50 -30.94
CA LEU A 7 11.08 -12.46 -29.86
C LEU A 7 11.91 -12.13 -28.61
N ILE A 8 13.15 -11.69 -28.78
CA ILE A 8 14.05 -11.31 -27.68
C ILE A 8 13.56 -10.01 -27.01
N LEU A 9 13.03 -9.07 -27.77
CA LEU A 9 12.48 -7.81 -27.24
C LEU A 9 11.23 -8.05 -26.39
N PHE A 10 10.34 -8.95 -26.79
CA PHE A 10 9.15 -9.31 -26.01
C PHE A 10 9.48 -10.05 -24.70
N LEU A 11 10.49 -10.91 -24.71
CA LEU A 11 10.97 -11.61 -23.52
C LEU A 11 11.60 -10.67 -22.52
N SER A 12 12.38 -9.69 -22.98
CA SER A 12 13.02 -8.70 -22.07
C SER A 12 12.01 -7.75 -21.41
N LEU A 13 10.93 -7.39 -22.09
CA LEU A 13 9.88 -6.55 -21.54
C LEU A 13 9.05 -7.26 -20.43
N ASN A 14 8.78 -8.55 -20.60
CA ASN A 14 8.08 -9.33 -19.57
C ASN A 14 8.96 -9.57 -18.34
N LEU A 15 10.23 -9.86 -18.47
CA LEU A 15 11.16 -10.00 -17.34
C LEU A 15 11.30 -8.70 -16.53
N SER A 16 11.31 -7.55 -17.18
CA SER A 16 11.39 -6.24 -16.50
C SER A 16 10.12 -5.91 -15.72
N ALA A 17 8.95 -6.27 -16.24
CA ALA A 17 7.67 -6.04 -15.56
C ALA A 17 7.52 -6.94 -14.33
N GLU A 18 7.86 -8.21 -14.42
CA GLU A 18 7.80 -9.19 -13.33
C GLU A 18 8.78 -8.81 -12.19
N ASN A 19 9.97 -8.33 -12.52
CA ASN A 19 10.93 -7.80 -11.54
C ASN A 19 10.38 -6.58 -10.78
N ASN A 20 9.63 -5.69 -11.43
CA ASN A 20 9.06 -4.52 -10.78
C ASN A 20 7.91 -4.87 -9.84
N GLU A 21 7.08 -5.85 -10.17
CA GLU A 21 5.99 -6.29 -9.30
C GLU A 21 6.52 -6.96 -8.03
N GLU A 22 7.52 -7.83 -8.14
CA GLU A 22 8.14 -8.46 -6.98
C GLU A 22 8.88 -7.43 -6.10
N ALA A 23 9.60 -6.48 -6.70
CA ALA A 23 10.26 -5.38 -5.99
C ALA A 23 9.25 -4.46 -5.28
N LEU A 24 8.07 -4.21 -5.88
CA LEU A 24 7.01 -3.47 -5.24
C LEU A 24 6.41 -4.25 -4.06
N LYS A 25 6.19 -5.54 -4.23
CA LYS A 25 5.68 -6.40 -3.15
C LYS A 25 6.64 -6.42 -1.97
N GLU A 26 7.93 -6.53 -2.22
CA GLU A 26 8.96 -6.43 -1.18
C GLU A 26 8.94 -5.06 -0.49
N SER A 27 8.79 -3.97 -1.25
CA SER A 27 8.68 -2.61 -0.72
C SER A 27 7.46 -2.44 0.18
N LEU A 28 6.31 -2.99 -0.22
CA LEU A 28 5.09 -2.98 0.59
C LEU A 28 5.27 -3.74 1.91
N LEU A 29 5.88 -4.91 1.87
CA LEU A 29 6.15 -5.71 3.08
C LEU A 29 7.12 -4.98 4.01
N LYS A 30 8.21 -4.42 3.49
CA LYS A 30 9.19 -3.63 4.26
C LYS A 30 8.58 -2.34 4.85
N PHE A 31 7.66 -1.70 4.15
CA PHE A 31 6.92 -0.56 4.69
C PHE A 31 6.13 -0.95 5.94
N TRP A 32 5.40 -2.07 5.90
CA TRP A 32 4.62 -2.53 7.06
C TRP A 32 5.52 -3.04 8.19
N GLU A 33 6.62 -3.69 7.87
CA GLU A 33 7.65 -4.05 8.85
C GLU A 33 8.21 -2.82 9.56
N ALA A 34 8.56 -1.76 8.81
CA ALA A 34 9.01 -0.49 9.37
C ALA A 34 7.94 0.17 10.24
N ARG A 35 6.67 0.12 9.83
CA ARG A 35 5.53 0.62 10.61
C ARG A 35 5.40 -0.10 11.95
N ASN A 36 5.45 -1.42 11.97
CA ASN A 36 5.37 -2.24 13.17
C ASN A 36 6.59 -2.03 14.08
N ALA A 37 7.77 -1.88 13.50
CA ALA A 37 9.00 -1.62 14.24
C ALA A 37 9.17 -0.14 14.69
N ARG A 38 8.29 0.78 14.25
CA ARG A 38 8.40 2.23 14.44
C ARG A 38 9.72 2.79 13.91
N ASP A 39 10.21 2.26 12.81
CA ASP A 39 11.39 2.74 12.09
C ASP A 39 10.99 3.91 11.18
N PHE A 40 10.95 5.12 11.78
CA PHE A 40 10.43 6.31 11.10
C PHE A 40 11.29 6.75 9.91
N GLU A 41 12.58 6.46 9.91
CA GLU A 41 13.45 6.75 8.76
C GLU A 41 13.06 5.89 7.55
N LYS A 42 12.81 4.60 7.78
CA LYS A 42 12.32 3.73 6.70
C LYS A 42 10.89 4.07 6.27
N ILE A 43 10.00 4.45 7.20
CA ILE A 43 8.67 4.92 6.83
C ILE A 43 8.80 6.15 5.92
N PHE A 44 9.59 7.14 6.32
CA PHE A 44 9.85 8.35 5.52
C PHE A 44 10.42 8.04 4.13
N PHE A 45 11.30 7.03 4.05
CA PHE A 45 11.85 6.58 2.76
C PHE A 45 10.74 6.16 1.78
N TYR A 46 9.64 5.59 2.26
CA TYR A 46 8.54 5.13 1.41
C TYR A 46 7.50 6.21 1.09
N GLU A 47 7.51 7.36 1.73
CA GLU A 47 6.59 8.45 1.40
C GLU A 47 6.98 9.13 0.07
N SER A 48 5.96 9.48 -0.74
CA SER A 48 6.20 10.18 -2.00
C SER A 48 6.58 11.64 -1.78
N LYS A 49 7.51 12.13 -2.59
CA LYS A 49 7.99 13.51 -2.54
C LYS A 49 6.97 14.55 -2.99
N ILE A 50 5.94 14.14 -3.68
CA ILE A 50 4.87 15.05 -4.14
C ILE A 50 3.70 15.14 -3.16
N GLY A 51 3.83 14.52 -1.99
CA GLY A 51 2.78 14.43 -0.99
C GLY A 51 1.99 13.12 -1.09
N ALA A 52 0.88 13.05 -0.38
CA ALA A 52 0.03 11.87 -0.35
C ALA A 52 -1.46 12.22 -0.27
N ILE A 53 -2.30 11.27 -0.66
CA ILE A 53 -3.75 11.31 -0.43
C ILE A 53 -4.11 10.12 0.44
N THR A 54 -4.72 10.39 1.59
CA THR A 54 -5.04 9.35 2.57
C THR A 54 -6.53 9.27 2.86
N GLY A 55 -7.13 8.11 2.67
CA GLY A 55 -8.48 7.75 3.13
C GLY A 55 -8.38 6.86 4.37
N SER A 56 -8.78 7.37 5.53
CA SER A 56 -8.78 6.62 6.77
C SER A 56 -10.02 5.77 6.93
N SER A 57 -9.88 4.58 7.49
CA SER A 57 -10.99 3.67 7.82
C SER A 57 -11.97 4.22 8.86
N SER A 58 -11.55 5.23 9.62
CA SER A 58 -12.37 5.93 10.61
C SER A 58 -12.76 7.36 10.20
N GLY A 59 -12.25 7.83 9.05
CA GLY A 59 -12.52 9.18 8.54
C GLY A 59 -13.63 9.20 7.50
N ASN A 60 -14.26 10.37 7.36
CA ASN A 60 -15.33 10.61 6.39
C ASN A 60 -14.83 11.30 5.12
N HIS A 61 -13.56 11.72 5.09
CA HIS A 61 -12.97 12.51 4.01
C HIS A 61 -11.61 11.95 3.63
N PHE A 62 -11.16 12.28 2.42
CA PHE A 62 -9.76 12.15 2.04
C PHE A 62 -8.99 13.34 2.61
N TYR A 63 -7.78 13.06 3.06
CA TYR A 63 -6.82 14.06 3.50
C TYR A 63 -5.73 14.16 2.42
N GLU A 64 -5.39 15.38 2.04
CA GLU A 64 -4.26 15.66 1.15
C GLU A 64 -3.11 16.15 2.02
N ASP A 65 -2.05 15.35 2.06
CA ASP A 65 -0.84 15.67 2.79
C ASP A 65 0.17 16.33 1.84
N PRO A 66 0.79 17.45 2.21
CA PRO A 66 1.86 18.07 1.42
C PRO A 66 3.06 17.14 1.30
N PRO A 67 4.05 17.48 0.45
CA PRO A 67 5.33 16.79 0.45
C PRO A 67 5.87 16.64 1.88
N PRO A 68 6.16 15.40 2.33
CA PRO A 68 6.52 15.17 3.71
C PRO A 68 7.96 15.64 4.02
N ASP A 69 8.16 16.16 5.22
CA ASP A 69 9.46 16.19 5.88
C ASP A 69 9.53 15.11 6.97
N PHE A 70 10.72 14.85 7.49
CA PHE A 70 10.90 13.80 8.48
C PHE A 70 10.14 14.07 9.78
N GLU A 71 10.04 15.34 10.21
CA GLU A 71 9.36 15.73 11.44
C GLU A 71 7.85 15.49 11.34
N SER A 72 7.24 15.81 10.20
CA SER A 72 5.82 15.54 9.95
C SER A 72 5.51 14.04 9.92
N VAL A 73 6.37 13.23 9.33
CA VAL A 73 6.25 11.77 9.32
C VAL A 73 6.38 11.21 10.74
N LEU A 74 7.38 11.67 11.50
CA LEU A 74 7.57 11.28 12.90
C LEU A 74 6.33 11.64 13.75
N ASP A 75 5.83 12.86 13.66
CA ASP A 75 4.65 13.30 14.40
C ASP A 75 3.41 12.45 14.06
N TYR A 76 3.14 12.25 12.77
CA TYR A 76 1.97 11.49 12.31
C TYR A 76 2.02 10.02 12.77
N TYR A 77 3.13 9.35 12.51
CA TYR A 77 3.22 7.91 12.75
C TYR A 77 3.55 7.55 14.20
N SER A 78 4.07 8.49 15.02
CA SER A 78 4.29 8.24 16.45
C SER A 78 3.01 8.13 17.28
N ARG A 79 1.89 8.64 16.75
CA ARG A 79 0.59 8.65 17.45
C ARG A 79 -0.07 7.28 17.57
N VAL A 80 0.40 6.31 16.78
CA VAL A 80 -0.22 4.98 16.69
C VAL A 80 0.87 3.92 16.58
N GLU A 81 0.82 2.94 17.48
CA GLU A 81 1.59 1.72 17.35
C GLU A 81 0.79 0.70 16.56
N SER A 82 1.46 -0.05 15.71
CA SER A 82 0.83 -1.07 14.87
C SER A 82 1.55 -2.41 15.02
N ASP A 83 0.76 -3.47 15.04
CA ASP A 83 1.22 -4.84 14.86
C ASP A 83 0.26 -5.49 13.85
N VAL A 84 0.55 -5.26 12.58
CA VAL A 84 -0.35 -5.63 11.48
C VAL A 84 0.40 -6.39 10.39
N THR A 85 -0.32 -7.28 9.72
CA THR A 85 0.23 -8.13 8.66
C THR A 85 -0.59 -7.96 7.38
N PRO A 86 0.04 -7.60 6.25
CA PRO A 86 -0.61 -7.62 4.95
C PRO A 86 -0.73 -9.05 4.41
N SER A 87 -1.85 -9.32 3.74
CA SER A 87 -2.12 -10.62 3.12
C SER A 87 -2.88 -10.46 1.80
N ASN A 88 -2.86 -11.51 0.95
CA ASN A 88 -3.55 -11.55 -0.34
C ASN A 88 -3.21 -10.34 -1.24
N ILE A 89 -1.92 -10.03 -1.33
CA ILE A 89 -1.42 -8.88 -2.08
C ILE A 89 -1.62 -9.12 -3.58
N ARG A 90 -2.29 -8.17 -4.24
CA ARG A 90 -2.43 -8.07 -5.69
C ARG A 90 -1.79 -6.78 -6.14
N ILE A 91 -1.02 -6.85 -7.21
CA ILE A 91 -0.36 -5.70 -7.84
C ILE A 91 -0.93 -5.55 -9.24
N ILE A 92 -1.24 -4.32 -9.62
CA ILE A 92 -1.78 -3.97 -10.92
C ILE A 92 -0.96 -2.78 -11.43
N LYS A 93 -0.25 -2.98 -12.51
CA LYS A 93 0.47 -1.90 -13.21
C LYS A 93 -0.55 -1.03 -13.94
N LEU A 94 -0.63 0.24 -13.57
CA LEU A 94 -1.54 1.21 -14.21
C LEU A 94 -0.87 1.97 -15.35
N SER A 95 0.42 2.27 -15.20
CA SER A 95 1.26 2.90 -16.23
C SER A 95 2.73 2.52 -16.01
N GLU A 96 3.65 3.14 -16.74
CA GLU A 96 5.07 2.82 -16.66
C GLU A 96 5.64 2.91 -15.22
N ASN A 97 5.25 3.95 -14.48
CA ASN A 97 5.76 4.24 -13.14
C ASN A 97 4.66 4.27 -12.06
N VAL A 98 3.46 3.78 -12.34
CA VAL A 98 2.32 3.85 -11.43
C VAL A 98 1.71 2.47 -11.23
N TYR A 99 1.55 2.07 -9.98
CA TYR A 99 1.06 0.76 -9.60
C TYR A 99 -0.03 0.89 -8.53
N LEU A 100 -1.06 0.08 -8.65
CA LEU A 100 -2.09 -0.12 -7.64
C LEU A 100 -1.82 -1.42 -6.89
N THR A 101 -1.81 -1.36 -5.56
CA THR A 101 -1.81 -2.56 -4.72
C THR A 101 -3.13 -2.70 -3.99
N LEU A 102 -3.65 -3.92 -3.96
CA LEU A 102 -4.85 -4.32 -3.23
C LEU A 102 -4.48 -5.45 -2.27
N TYR A 103 -4.83 -5.32 -0.99
CA TYR A 103 -4.52 -6.34 0.00
C TYR A 103 -5.43 -6.22 1.23
N TYR A 104 -5.39 -7.24 2.07
CA TYR A 104 -5.99 -7.19 3.40
C TYR A 104 -4.92 -6.88 4.43
N LEU A 105 -5.30 -6.13 5.46
CA LEU A 105 -4.46 -5.81 6.59
C LEU A 105 -5.17 -6.26 7.86
N THR A 106 -4.51 -7.10 8.65
CA THR A 106 -5.06 -7.65 9.89
C THR A 106 -4.07 -7.51 11.03
N GLY A 107 -4.55 -7.35 12.25
CA GLY A 107 -3.71 -7.24 13.44
C GLY A 107 -4.28 -6.29 14.48
N SER A 108 -3.41 -5.47 15.09
CA SER A 108 -3.79 -4.54 16.14
C SER A 108 -3.21 -3.15 15.96
N TYR A 109 -3.92 -2.17 16.54
CA TYR A 109 -3.45 -0.79 16.70
C TYR A 109 -3.62 -0.34 18.14
N THR A 110 -2.57 0.31 18.68
CA THR A 110 -2.61 1.01 19.96
C THR A 110 -2.46 2.50 19.72
N TYR A 111 -3.47 3.28 20.09
CA TYR A 111 -3.49 4.72 19.93
C TYR A 111 -2.82 5.42 21.12
N SER A 112 -2.28 6.61 20.93
CA SER A 112 -1.66 7.43 21.99
C SER A 112 -2.61 7.72 23.17
N SER A 113 -3.93 7.63 22.95
CA SER A 113 -4.94 7.71 24.01
C SER A 113 -5.02 6.47 24.91
N GLY A 114 -4.23 5.42 24.63
CA GLY A 114 -4.32 4.11 25.27
C GLY A 114 -5.43 3.20 24.74
N LYS A 115 -6.24 3.66 23.79
CA LYS A 115 -7.25 2.82 23.15
C LYS A 115 -6.56 1.76 22.28
N VAL A 116 -6.96 0.51 22.46
CA VAL A 116 -6.49 -0.62 21.66
C VAL A 116 -7.60 -1.10 20.71
N ASN A 117 -7.24 -1.40 19.48
CA ASN A 117 -8.06 -2.15 18.53
C ASN A 117 -7.28 -3.42 18.18
N ASP A 118 -7.57 -4.52 18.86
CA ASP A 118 -6.89 -5.81 18.78
C ASP A 118 -7.43 -6.74 17.67
N GLU A 119 -8.51 -6.32 17.02
CA GLU A 119 -9.15 -7.06 15.92
C GLU A 119 -9.24 -6.21 14.64
N TYR A 120 -8.20 -5.44 14.37
CA TYR A 120 -8.19 -4.59 13.18
C TYR A 120 -8.19 -5.44 11.90
N GLN A 121 -9.14 -5.14 11.04
CA GLN A 121 -9.26 -5.77 9.71
C GLN A 121 -9.68 -4.72 8.69
N ALA A 122 -8.90 -4.57 7.63
CA ALA A 122 -9.20 -3.62 6.57
C ALA A 122 -8.86 -4.18 5.19
N ARG A 123 -9.61 -3.71 4.19
CA ARG A 123 -9.19 -3.74 2.80
C ARG A 123 -8.38 -2.49 2.55
N VAL A 124 -7.24 -2.66 1.92
CA VAL A 124 -6.34 -1.56 1.61
C VAL A 124 -6.15 -1.46 0.11
N SER A 125 -6.21 -0.25 -0.40
CA SER A 125 -5.80 0.08 -1.76
C SER A 125 -4.80 1.22 -1.72
N ASN A 126 -3.63 1.02 -2.32
CA ASN A 126 -2.58 2.03 -2.38
C ASN A 126 -2.13 2.25 -3.82
N ILE A 127 -1.79 3.49 -4.15
CA ILE A 127 -1.04 3.79 -5.36
C ILE A 127 0.41 4.04 -4.97
N TRP A 128 1.29 3.35 -5.67
CA TRP A 128 2.72 3.49 -5.58
C TRP A 128 3.27 4.11 -6.85
N LEU A 129 4.17 5.06 -6.68
CA LEU A 129 4.93 5.67 -7.77
C LEU A 129 6.35 5.09 -7.75
N TYR A 130 6.88 4.78 -8.93
CA TYR A 130 8.30 4.47 -9.06
C TYR A 130 9.04 5.76 -9.34
N GLU A 131 9.73 6.28 -8.33
CA GLU A 131 10.47 7.53 -8.37
C GLU A 131 11.82 7.39 -7.66
N ASP A 132 12.87 8.04 -8.18
CA ASP A 132 14.24 8.03 -7.62
C ASP A 132 14.81 6.61 -7.38
N GLY A 133 14.48 5.67 -8.25
CA GLY A 133 14.97 4.29 -8.17
C GLY A 133 14.28 3.42 -7.11
N GLY A 134 13.11 3.84 -6.59
CA GLY A 134 12.35 3.08 -5.62
C GLY A 134 10.85 3.32 -5.67
N PHE A 135 10.09 2.49 -4.99
CA PHE A 135 8.64 2.65 -4.88
C PHE A 135 8.28 3.58 -3.73
N LYS A 136 7.41 4.55 -3.98
CA LYS A 136 6.93 5.56 -3.04
C LYS A 136 5.42 5.54 -2.95
N LEU A 137 4.90 5.69 -1.75
CA LEU A 137 3.49 5.59 -1.43
C LEU A 137 2.83 6.97 -1.62
N TYR A 138 1.95 7.08 -2.61
CA TYR A 138 1.27 8.33 -2.96
C TYR A 138 -0.19 8.35 -2.48
N TYR A 139 -0.91 7.23 -2.64
CA TYR A 139 -2.30 7.13 -2.23
C TYR A 139 -2.47 5.97 -1.26
N LYS A 140 -3.19 6.24 -0.17
CA LYS A 140 -3.48 5.26 0.90
C LYS A 140 -4.97 5.28 1.19
N ASN A 141 -5.65 4.16 1.03
CA ASN A 141 -7.06 4.08 1.40
C ASN A 141 -7.33 2.80 2.18
N PHE A 142 -7.92 2.97 3.34
CA PHE A 142 -8.26 1.91 4.28
C PHE A 142 -9.78 1.85 4.43
N SER A 143 -10.34 0.66 4.27
CA SER A 143 -11.77 0.41 4.46
C SER A 143 -11.95 -0.74 5.43
N ASN A 144 -12.54 -0.49 6.59
CA ASN A 144 -12.79 -1.54 7.58
C ASN A 144 -13.62 -2.67 6.99
N LEU A 145 -13.22 -3.90 7.27
CA LEU A 145 -14.08 -5.06 7.05
C LEU A 145 -15.13 -5.07 8.14
N LYS A 146 -16.39 -5.17 7.75
CA LYS A 146 -17.48 -5.42 8.71
C LYS A 146 -17.32 -6.84 9.26
N LYS A 147 -17.39 -7.01 10.58
CA LYS A 147 -17.24 -8.32 11.26
C LYS A 147 -18.26 -9.38 10.81
N GLU A 148 -19.38 -8.99 10.22
CA GLU A 148 -20.43 -9.89 9.77
C GLU A 148 -21.01 -9.43 8.43
N LEU A 149 -20.39 -9.87 7.33
CA LEU A 149 -21.13 -10.02 6.08
C LEU A 149 -21.87 -11.36 6.16
N LYS A 150 -23.16 -11.32 6.41
CA LYS A 150 -23.99 -12.51 6.20
C LYS A 150 -23.87 -12.89 4.71
N PRO A 151 -23.93 -14.20 4.36
CA PRO A 151 -23.90 -14.61 2.95
C PRO A 151 -24.93 -13.92 2.06
N THR A 152 -26.03 -13.41 2.64
CA THR A 152 -27.06 -12.63 1.97
C THR A 152 -26.63 -11.20 1.59
N ASP A 153 -25.52 -10.69 2.13
CA ASP A 153 -25.03 -9.34 1.86
C ASP A 153 -24.01 -9.31 0.70
N ILE A 154 -23.66 -10.49 0.18
CA ILE A 154 -22.80 -10.62 -0.99
C ILE A 154 -23.70 -10.52 -2.22
N ILE A 155 -23.86 -9.29 -2.72
CA ILE A 155 -24.39 -9.09 -4.07
C ILE A 155 -23.30 -9.59 -5.02
N ALA A 156 -23.46 -10.81 -5.50
CA ALA A 156 -22.68 -11.30 -6.63
C ALA A 156 -23.09 -10.45 -7.84
N TYR A 157 -22.23 -9.50 -8.24
CA TYR A 157 -22.39 -8.89 -9.55
C TYR A 157 -22.09 -9.98 -10.59
N PRO A 158 -23.01 -10.29 -11.49
CA PRO A 158 -22.68 -11.15 -12.62
C PRO A 158 -21.51 -10.48 -13.37
N MET A 159 -20.42 -11.20 -13.49
CA MET A 159 -19.35 -10.80 -14.41
C MET A 159 -19.79 -11.26 -15.80
N ASP A 160 -20.38 -10.34 -16.55
CA ASP A 160 -20.62 -10.51 -18.00
C ASP A 160 -19.31 -10.37 -18.77
#